data_293f609c3a32625d0bb96aaf7f44ce1a
#
_entry.id   293f609c3a32625d0bb96aaf7f44ce1a
#
_cell.length_a   1.000
_cell.length_b   1.000
_cell.length_c   1.000
_cell.angle_alpha   90.00
_cell.angle_beta   90.00
_cell.angle_gamma   90.00
#
_symmetry.space_group_name_H-M   'P 1'
#
loop_
_entity.id
_entity.type
_entity.pdbx_description
1 polymer ?
#
loop_
_entity_poly.entity_id
_entity_poly.type
_entity_poly.pdbx_seq_one_letter_code
_entity_poly.pdbx_strand_id
1 'polypeptide(L)'
;APERIAYLAFTRKAASEAQERAMVQFGFDADRFPYFRTLHSLAFKTLGLQRDEVMTDNHYRKLGKAIGVEFKGIYDENLGIHTGDGLGDKCSRVESLARVGIRSMEDQFHLSNQNDLTLHAVKQYNNSLTTYKKRNGLLDFTDMLEQYQTSLPIDICIVDEAQDLSSLQYRMAILASSQASEVYIAGDDDQAIFGWAGADVNKFLSLKGDKRILPQSFR
;
A
#
# COMPACT_ATOMS: atom_id res chain seq x y z
N ALA A 1 1.64 -27.40 -1.69
CA ALA A 1 0.51 -27.20 -2.61
C ALA A 1 0.49 -25.72 -3.02
N PRO A 2 0.13 -25.36 -4.29
CA PRO A 2 0.17 -23.97 -4.76
C PRO A 2 -0.68 -23.01 -3.94
N GLU A 3 -1.81 -23.48 -3.39
CA GLU A 3 -2.72 -22.71 -2.55
C GLU A 3 -2.09 -22.29 -1.21
N ARG A 4 -0.98 -22.90 -0.86
CA ARG A 4 -0.23 -22.58 0.38
C ARG A 4 1.00 -21.72 0.11
N ILE A 5 1.06 -21.10 -1.07
CA ILE A 5 2.11 -20.17 -1.46
C ILE A 5 1.48 -18.80 -1.69
N ALA A 6 2.00 -17.76 -1.03
CA ALA A 6 1.67 -16.38 -1.32
C ALA A 6 2.81 -15.71 -2.09
N TYR A 7 2.45 -14.95 -3.12
CA TYR A 7 3.32 -14.01 -3.82
C TYR A 7 2.70 -12.62 -3.72
N LEU A 8 3.31 -11.78 -2.90
CA LEU A 8 2.83 -10.45 -2.60
C LEU A 8 3.72 -9.43 -3.33
N ALA A 9 3.13 -8.72 -4.29
CA ALA A 9 3.85 -7.74 -5.10
C ALA A 9 3.34 -6.32 -4.82
N PHE A 10 4.18 -5.34 -5.14
CA PHE A 10 3.82 -3.93 -5.07
C PHE A 10 2.79 -3.56 -6.15
N THR A 11 2.95 -4.03 -7.39
CA THR A 11 2.07 -3.70 -8.52
C THR A 11 1.19 -4.87 -8.95
N ARG A 12 0.00 -4.55 -9.50
CA ARG A 12 -0.90 -5.55 -10.09
C ARG A 12 -0.24 -6.30 -11.24
N LYS A 13 0.58 -5.61 -12.05
CA LYS A 13 1.29 -6.21 -13.18
C LYS A 13 2.27 -7.28 -12.69
N ALA A 14 3.10 -6.98 -11.70
CA ALA A 14 4.05 -7.95 -11.14
C ALA A 14 3.33 -9.19 -10.56
N ALA A 15 2.22 -8.99 -9.84
CA ALA A 15 1.43 -10.10 -9.30
C ALA A 15 0.84 -10.99 -10.42
N SER A 16 0.30 -10.39 -11.49
CA SER A 16 -0.26 -11.14 -12.62
C SER A 16 0.81 -11.88 -13.39
N GLU A 17 1.95 -11.25 -13.69
CA GLU A 17 3.07 -11.90 -14.39
C GLU A 17 3.64 -13.08 -13.60
N ALA A 18 3.77 -12.95 -12.28
CA ALA A 18 4.20 -14.05 -11.43
C ALA A 18 3.21 -15.20 -11.44
N GLN A 19 1.90 -14.91 -11.38
CA GLN A 19 0.85 -15.93 -11.47
C GLN A 19 0.88 -16.65 -12.82
N GLU A 20 0.96 -15.93 -13.93
CA GLU A 20 1.01 -16.48 -15.28
C GLU A 20 2.24 -17.39 -15.47
N ARG A 21 3.42 -16.94 -15.00
CA ARG A 21 4.64 -17.76 -15.04
C ARG A 21 4.50 -19.04 -14.23
N ALA A 22 3.90 -18.96 -13.03
CA ALA A 22 3.68 -20.12 -12.18
C ALA A 22 2.68 -21.11 -12.83
N MET A 23 1.60 -20.61 -13.45
CA MET A 23 0.65 -21.43 -14.21
C MET A 23 1.33 -22.20 -15.33
N VAL A 24 2.13 -21.52 -16.14
CA VAL A 24 2.87 -22.13 -17.28
C VAL A 24 3.91 -23.15 -16.77
N GLN A 25 4.69 -22.76 -15.77
CA GLN A 25 5.80 -23.58 -15.25
C GLN A 25 5.31 -24.88 -14.59
N PHE A 26 4.21 -24.82 -13.86
CA PHE A 26 3.73 -25.92 -13.02
C PHE A 26 2.47 -26.62 -13.56
N GLY A 27 1.87 -26.11 -14.62
CA GLY A 27 0.69 -26.71 -15.24
C GLY A 27 -0.57 -26.63 -14.38
N PHE A 28 -0.73 -25.60 -13.57
CA PHE A 28 -1.91 -25.36 -12.74
C PHE A 28 -2.72 -24.18 -13.24
N ASP A 29 -4.03 -24.19 -13.01
CA ASP A 29 -4.93 -23.07 -13.31
C ASP A 29 -4.82 -21.93 -12.29
N ALA A 30 -5.30 -20.73 -12.65
CA ALA A 30 -5.18 -19.51 -11.84
C ALA A 30 -5.83 -19.61 -10.45
N ASP A 31 -6.89 -20.40 -10.29
CA ASP A 31 -7.60 -20.62 -9.05
C ASP A 31 -6.75 -21.34 -7.98
N ARG A 32 -5.70 -22.06 -8.43
CA ARG A 32 -4.73 -22.72 -7.56
C ARG A 32 -3.74 -21.75 -6.91
N PHE A 33 -3.72 -20.47 -7.33
CA PHE A 33 -2.83 -19.43 -6.83
C PHE A 33 -3.61 -18.25 -6.19
N PRO A 34 -4.41 -18.49 -5.14
CA PRO A 34 -5.33 -17.49 -4.58
C PRO A 34 -4.64 -16.30 -3.93
N TYR A 35 -3.35 -16.42 -3.60
CA TYR A 35 -2.55 -15.41 -2.89
C TYR A 35 -1.45 -14.77 -3.75
N PHE A 36 -1.50 -14.90 -5.07
CA PHE A 36 -0.67 -14.13 -5.99
C PHE A 36 -1.33 -12.78 -6.25
N ARG A 37 -1.02 -11.78 -5.42
CA ARG A 37 -1.78 -10.52 -5.33
C ARG A 37 -0.92 -9.35 -4.88
N THR A 38 -1.42 -8.12 -5.10
CA THR A 38 -0.92 -6.97 -4.35
C THR A 38 -1.49 -6.99 -2.92
N LEU A 39 -0.79 -6.31 -1.99
CA LEU A 39 -1.24 -6.18 -0.60
C LEU A 39 -2.65 -5.56 -0.52
N HIS A 40 -2.92 -4.50 -1.30
CA HIS A 40 -4.26 -3.90 -1.35
C HIS A 40 -5.33 -4.86 -1.88
N SER A 41 -5.02 -5.63 -2.93
CA SER A 41 -5.96 -6.64 -3.45
C SER A 41 -6.23 -7.77 -2.44
N LEU A 42 -5.21 -8.14 -1.66
CA LEU A 42 -5.35 -9.10 -0.58
C LEU A 42 -6.25 -8.54 0.53
N ALA A 43 -5.99 -7.30 0.97
CA ALA A 43 -6.80 -6.64 1.98
C ALA A 43 -8.26 -6.49 1.54
N PHE A 44 -8.49 -5.99 0.32
CA PHE A 44 -9.83 -5.86 -0.27
C PHE A 44 -10.63 -7.16 -0.21
N LYS A 45 -10.00 -8.28 -0.64
CA LYS A 45 -10.64 -9.60 -0.63
C LYS A 45 -10.89 -10.10 0.78
N THR A 46 -9.93 -9.95 1.68
CA THR A 46 -10.02 -10.44 3.06
C THR A 46 -11.05 -9.68 3.88
N LEU A 47 -11.20 -8.38 3.65
CA LEU A 47 -12.21 -7.55 4.28
C LEU A 47 -13.62 -7.74 3.67
N GLY A 48 -13.74 -8.48 2.57
CA GLY A 48 -15.03 -8.76 1.91
C GLY A 48 -15.65 -7.51 1.25
N LEU A 49 -14.82 -6.51 0.90
CA LEU A 49 -15.30 -5.23 0.39
C LEU A 49 -15.91 -5.34 -1.02
N GLN A 50 -16.88 -4.47 -1.28
CA GLN A 50 -17.39 -4.20 -2.61
C GLN A 50 -16.73 -2.93 -3.20
N ARG A 51 -16.77 -2.77 -4.52
CA ARG A 51 -16.10 -1.64 -5.19
C ARG A 51 -16.68 -0.28 -4.80
N ASP A 52 -17.97 -0.21 -4.52
CA ASP A 52 -18.70 0.99 -4.11
C ASP A 52 -18.43 1.38 -2.64
N GLU A 53 -17.81 0.51 -1.85
CA GLU A 53 -17.33 0.80 -0.50
C GLU A 53 -15.91 1.39 -0.47
N VAL A 54 -15.27 1.54 -1.63
CA VAL A 54 -13.90 2.08 -1.72
C VAL A 54 -13.91 3.52 -2.24
N MET A 55 -13.16 4.40 -1.59
CA MET A 55 -12.99 5.79 -2.03
C MET A 55 -12.33 5.87 -3.41
N THR A 56 -12.88 6.72 -4.24
CA THR A 56 -12.36 7.06 -5.57
C THR A 56 -12.02 8.54 -5.65
N ASP A 57 -11.30 8.97 -6.68
CA ASP A 57 -11.02 10.39 -6.95
C ASP A 57 -12.30 11.26 -6.91
N ASN A 58 -13.43 10.74 -7.38
CA ASN A 58 -14.70 11.47 -7.33
C ASN A 58 -15.19 11.74 -5.89
N HIS A 59 -14.96 10.80 -4.97
CA HIS A 59 -15.30 10.99 -3.55
C HIS A 59 -14.43 12.08 -2.91
N TYR A 60 -13.14 12.10 -3.20
CA TYR A 60 -12.23 13.15 -2.73
C TYR A 60 -12.62 14.53 -3.27
N ARG A 61 -12.98 14.63 -4.56
CA ARG A 61 -13.48 15.89 -5.16
C ARG A 61 -14.79 16.35 -4.54
N LYS A 62 -15.73 15.44 -4.24
CA LYS A 62 -16.98 15.77 -3.52
C LYS A 62 -16.69 16.28 -2.11
N LEU A 63 -15.80 15.59 -1.37
CA LEU A 63 -15.35 16.06 -0.06
C LEU A 63 -14.72 17.45 -0.17
N GLY A 64 -13.79 17.65 -1.12
CA GLY A 64 -13.13 18.94 -1.32
C GLY A 64 -14.12 20.09 -1.55
N LYS A 65 -15.13 19.89 -2.41
CA LYS A 65 -16.21 20.87 -2.62
C LYS A 65 -16.98 21.19 -1.32
N ALA A 66 -17.24 20.17 -0.50
CA ALA A 66 -18.01 20.33 0.73
C ALA A 66 -17.25 21.12 1.81
N ILE A 67 -15.92 21.04 1.83
CA ILE A 67 -15.09 21.69 2.85
C ILE A 67 -14.28 22.89 2.30
N GLY A 68 -14.50 23.27 1.04
CA GLY A 68 -13.86 24.43 0.42
C GLY A 68 -12.37 24.24 0.10
N VAL A 69 -11.91 23.01 -0.16
CA VAL A 69 -10.53 22.73 -0.60
C VAL A 69 -10.53 22.14 -2.01
N GLU A 70 -9.54 22.55 -2.81
CA GLU A 70 -9.43 22.13 -4.21
C GLU A 70 -8.47 20.95 -4.35
N PHE A 71 -8.89 19.95 -5.15
CA PHE A 71 -8.05 18.87 -5.67
C PHE A 71 -7.75 19.14 -7.15
N LYS A 72 -6.49 19.36 -7.48
CA LYS A 72 -6.01 19.65 -8.85
C LYS A 72 -5.41 18.42 -9.52
N GLY A 73 -4.84 17.52 -8.73
CA GLY A 73 -4.26 16.27 -9.21
C GLY A 73 -5.25 15.13 -9.30
N ILE A 74 -4.70 13.95 -9.43
CA ILE A 74 -5.42 12.67 -9.43
C ILE A 74 -5.01 11.84 -8.22
N TYR A 75 -5.91 10.98 -7.78
CA TYR A 75 -5.62 9.97 -6.76
C TYR A 75 -4.97 8.75 -7.43
N ASP A 76 -3.74 8.44 -7.05
CA ASP A 76 -3.07 7.22 -7.47
C ASP A 76 -3.44 6.06 -6.53
N GLU A 77 -4.25 5.12 -7.03
CA GLU A 77 -4.73 3.97 -6.25
C GLU A 77 -3.60 3.01 -5.85
N ASN A 78 -2.52 2.90 -6.63
CA ASN A 78 -1.41 2.02 -6.28
C ASN A 78 -0.58 2.56 -5.13
N LEU A 79 -0.40 3.90 -5.10
CA LEU A 79 0.36 4.60 -4.08
C LEU A 79 -0.51 5.07 -2.90
N GLY A 80 -1.82 5.15 -3.08
CA GLY A 80 -2.75 5.65 -2.06
C GLY A 80 -2.62 7.15 -1.77
N ILE A 81 -2.14 7.95 -2.74
CA ILE A 81 -1.88 9.38 -2.56
C ILE A 81 -2.36 10.24 -3.74
N HIS A 82 -2.56 11.54 -3.47
CA HIS A 82 -2.80 12.55 -4.51
C HIS A 82 -1.50 13.16 -5.02
N THR A 83 -1.40 13.35 -6.34
CA THR A 83 -0.20 13.86 -7.01
C THR A 83 -0.23 15.35 -7.31
N GLY A 84 -1.36 16.02 -7.12
CA GLY A 84 -1.55 17.46 -7.40
C GLY A 84 -0.93 18.41 -6.37
N ASP A 85 -1.12 19.71 -6.62
CA ASP A 85 -0.62 20.82 -5.81
C ASP A 85 -1.74 21.70 -5.18
N GLY A 86 -3.02 21.32 -5.37
CA GLY A 86 -4.15 21.94 -4.68
C GLY A 86 -4.07 21.73 -3.16
N LEU A 87 -4.78 22.57 -2.40
CA LEU A 87 -4.79 22.46 -0.94
C LEU A 87 -5.29 21.08 -0.49
N GLY A 88 -6.30 20.53 -1.17
CA GLY A 88 -6.82 19.18 -0.91
C GLY A 88 -5.79 18.10 -1.18
N ASP A 89 -5.04 18.21 -2.30
CA ASP A 89 -3.98 17.25 -2.64
C ASP A 89 -2.87 17.24 -1.59
N LYS A 90 -2.44 18.42 -1.14
CA LYS A 90 -1.39 18.58 -0.13
C LYS A 90 -1.81 18.05 1.24
N CYS A 91 -3.03 18.37 1.69
CA CYS A 91 -3.56 17.85 2.94
C CYS A 91 -3.69 16.33 2.91
N SER A 92 -4.26 15.79 1.82
CA SER A 92 -4.41 14.34 1.61
C SER A 92 -3.06 13.62 1.59
N ARG A 93 -2.05 14.21 0.93
CA ARG A 93 -0.71 13.64 0.88
C ARG A 93 -0.06 13.55 2.25
N VAL A 94 -0.12 14.60 3.06
CA VAL A 94 0.44 14.58 4.43
C VAL A 94 -0.29 13.55 5.28
N GLU A 95 -1.63 13.50 5.20
CA GLU A 95 -2.47 12.54 5.92
C GLU A 95 -2.11 11.10 5.53
N SER A 96 -2.09 10.78 4.23
CA SER A 96 -1.78 9.43 3.73
C SER A 96 -0.35 9.02 4.09
N LEU A 97 0.65 9.91 3.92
CA LEU A 97 2.05 9.62 4.23
C LEU A 97 2.28 9.40 5.74
N ALA A 98 1.55 10.11 6.62
CA ALA A 98 1.61 9.86 8.05
C ALA A 98 1.16 8.44 8.38
N ARG A 99 0.04 8.01 7.81
CA ARG A 99 -0.54 6.69 8.05
C ARG A 99 0.31 5.56 7.47
N VAL A 100 0.70 5.64 6.19
CA VAL A 100 1.53 4.58 5.56
C VAL A 100 2.92 4.49 6.18
N GLY A 101 3.46 5.61 6.70
CA GLY A 101 4.72 5.68 7.44
C GLY A 101 4.60 5.28 8.92
N ILE A 102 3.37 5.07 9.43
CA ILE A 102 3.10 4.82 10.87
C ILE A 102 3.71 5.92 11.74
N ARG A 103 3.43 7.18 11.38
CA ARG A 103 3.94 8.38 12.06
C ARG A 103 2.80 9.25 12.55
N SER A 104 3.09 10.17 13.48
CA SER A 104 2.14 11.22 13.80
C SER A 104 1.94 12.17 12.62
N MET A 105 0.77 12.78 12.54
CA MET A 105 0.48 13.79 11.51
C MET A 105 1.40 15.01 11.64
N GLU A 106 1.75 15.38 12.87
CA GLU A 106 2.69 16.44 13.22
C GLU A 106 4.09 16.16 12.64
N ASP A 107 4.62 14.97 12.90
CA ASP A 107 5.94 14.57 12.40
C ASP A 107 5.96 14.57 10.87
N GLN A 108 4.92 14.00 10.25
CA GLN A 108 4.84 13.96 8.79
C GLN A 108 4.66 15.37 8.19
N PHE A 109 3.90 16.25 8.84
CA PHE A 109 3.75 17.64 8.42
C PHE A 109 5.11 18.35 8.41
N HIS A 110 5.91 18.22 9.46
CA HIS A 110 7.24 18.81 9.53
C HIS A 110 8.21 18.24 8.47
N LEU A 111 8.10 16.94 8.16
CA LEU A 111 8.89 16.32 7.09
C LEU A 111 8.47 16.78 5.69
N SER A 112 7.22 17.17 5.49
CA SER A 112 6.72 17.57 4.17
C SER A 112 7.25 18.90 3.66
N ASN A 113 7.79 19.76 4.55
CA ASN A 113 8.42 21.05 4.27
C ASN A 113 7.63 21.95 3.29
N GLN A 114 6.31 22.04 3.47
CA GLN A 114 5.41 22.81 2.60
C GLN A 114 5.07 24.15 3.26
N ASN A 115 5.63 25.26 2.75
CA ASN A 115 5.49 26.59 3.32
C ASN A 115 4.08 27.18 3.22
N ASP A 116 3.23 26.68 2.32
CA ASP A 116 1.87 27.16 2.06
C ASP A 116 0.78 26.25 2.69
N LEU A 117 1.18 25.31 3.52
CA LEU A 117 0.28 24.41 4.24
C LEU A 117 0.40 24.65 5.75
N THR A 118 -0.69 24.55 6.49
CA THR A 118 -0.68 24.61 7.94
C THR A 118 -1.09 23.26 8.54
N LEU A 119 -0.50 22.91 9.67
CA LEU A 119 -0.89 21.70 10.41
C LEU A 119 -2.38 21.72 10.77
N HIS A 120 -2.93 22.92 11.06
CA HIS A 120 -4.35 23.07 11.33
C HIS A 120 -5.22 22.66 10.14
N ALA A 121 -4.86 23.08 8.91
CA ALA A 121 -5.58 22.68 7.70
C ALA A 121 -5.54 21.18 7.48
N VAL A 122 -4.39 20.54 7.70
CA VAL A 122 -4.25 19.07 7.59
C VAL A 122 -5.14 18.36 8.60
N LYS A 123 -5.16 18.81 9.87
CA LYS A 123 -6.02 18.22 10.91
C LYS A 123 -7.51 18.42 10.61
N GLN A 124 -7.92 19.59 10.14
CA GLN A 124 -9.31 19.82 9.71
C GLN A 124 -9.70 18.92 8.54
N TYR A 125 -8.81 18.79 7.55
CA TYR A 125 -9.01 17.88 6.43
C TYR A 125 -9.19 16.44 6.91
N ASN A 126 -8.30 15.93 7.75
CA ASN A 126 -8.37 14.58 8.29
C ASN A 126 -9.68 14.29 9.03
N ASN A 127 -10.12 15.24 9.88
CA ASN A 127 -11.39 15.12 10.60
C ASN A 127 -12.58 15.06 9.62
N SER A 128 -12.54 15.88 8.58
CA SER A 128 -13.56 15.91 7.54
C SER A 128 -13.57 14.64 6.70
N LEU A 129 -12.39 14.13 6.30
CA LEU A 129 -12.21 12.87 5.58
C LEU A 129 -12.77 11.69 6.39
N THR A 130 -12.37 11.59 7.66
CA THR A 130 -12.84 10.53 8.57
C THR A 130 -14.37 10.56 8.71
N THR A 131 -14.94 11.76 8.89
CA THR A 131 -16.39 11.93 8.99
C THR A 131 -17.09 11.56 7.69
N TYR A 132 -16.53 11.96 6.54
CA TYR A 132 -17.07 11.66 5.23
C TYR A 132 -17.08 10.15 4.97
N LYS A 133 -15.96 9.48 5.21
CA LYS A 133 -15.84 8.02 5.08
C LYS A 133 -16.88 7.30 5.94
N LYS A 134 -16.96 7.65 7.22
CA LYS A 134 -17.92 7.05 8.16
C LYS A 134 -19.38 7.23 7.73
N ARG A 135 -19.76 8.45 7.26
CA ARG A 135 -21.14 8.73 6.82
C ARG A 135 -21.56 7.97 5.58
N ASN A 136 -20.61 7.67 4.70
CA ASN A 136 -20.88 7.03 3.41
C ASN A 136 -20.52 5.53 3.39
N GLY A 137 -20.05 4.96 4.50
CA GLY A 137 -19.62 3.56 4.55
C GLY A 137 -18.41 3.26 3.66
N LEU A 138 -17.49 4.22 3.55
CA LEU A 138 -16.35 4.14 2.62
C LEU A 138 -15.04 3.89 3.36
N LEU A 139 -14.16 3.12 2.73
CA LEU A 139 -12.75 2.96 3.11
C LEU A 139 -11.84 3.49 1.99
N ASP A 140 -10.76 4.15 2.36
CA ASP A 140 -9.67 4.43 1.42
C ASP A 140 -8.65 3.26 1.36
N PHE A 141 -7.69 3.36 0.45
CA PHE A 141 -6.67 2.32 0.27
C PHE A 141 -5.81 2.10 1.52
N THR A 142 -5.56 3.17 2.29
CA THR A 142 -4.80 3.08 3.55
C THR A 142 -5.63 2.41 4.64
N ASP A 143 -6.94 2.70 4.73
CA ASP A 143 -7.85 2.02 5.67
C ASP A 143 -7.84 0.50 5.47
N MET A 144 -7.81 0.04 4.22
CA MET A 144 -7.77 -1.40 3.92
C MET A 144 -6.52 -2.07 4.50
N LEU A 145 -5.36 -1.43 4.40
CA LEU A 145 -4.12 -1.94 4.99
C LEU A 145 -4.14 -1.89 6.52
N GLU A 146 -4.69 -0.82 7.10
CA GLU A 146 -4.79 -0.66 8.56
C GLU A 146 -5.74 -1.65 9.20
N GLN A 147 -6.86 -1.96 8.53
CA GLN A 147 -7.89 -2.87 9.03
C GLN A 147 -7.58 -4.35 8.76
N TYR A 148 -6.53 -4.65 7.99
CA TYR A 148 -6.12 -6.03 7.76
C TYR A 148 -5.58 -6.66 9.04
N GLN A 149 -6.21 -7.76 9.49
CA GLN A 149 -5.91 -8.44 10.76
C GLN A 149 -5.77 -9.96 10.61
N THR A 150 -5.56 -10.46 9.40
CA THR A 150 -5.60 -11.89 9.10
C THR A 150 -4.21 -12.44 8.77
N SER A 151 -3.86 -13.59 9.34
CA SER A 151 -2.74 -14.40 8.84
C SER A 151 -3.26 -15.36 7.76
N LEU A 152 -2.42 -15.61 6.74
CA LEU A 152 -2.77 -16.53 5.66
C LEU A 152 -2.42 -17.99 6.04
N PRO A 153 -3.22 -18.98 5.62
CA PRO A 153 -2.94 -20.39 5.84
C PRO A 153 -1.92 -20.91 4.80
N ILE A 154 -0.71 -20.35 4.79
CA ILE A 154 0.34 -20.60 3.81
C ILE A 154 1.59 -21.20 4.45
N ASP A 155 2.37 -21.94 3.65
CA ASP A 155 3.68 -22.45 4.04
C ASP A 155 4.82 -21.52 3.61
N ILE A 156 4.66 -20.88 2.45
CA ILE A 156 5.67 -20.02 1.85
C ILE A 156 5.05 -18.66 1.51
N CYS A 157 5.74 -17.59 1.87
CA CYS A 157 5.43 -16.23 1.45
C CYS A 157 6.61 -15.63 0.70
N ILE A 158 6.36 -15.09 -0.48
CA ILE A 158 7.31 -14.32 -1.28
C ILE A 158 6.80 -12.89 -1.34
N VAL A 159 7.64 -11.94 -0.92
CA VAL A 159 7.37 -10.50 -1.03
C VAL A 159 8.35 -9.93 -2.04
N ASP A 160 7.84 -9.43 -3.15
CA ASP A 160 8.64 -8.91 -4.26
C ASP A 160 8.59 -7.38 -4.31
N GLU A 161 9.64 -6.76 -4.88
CA GLU A 161 9.86 -5.31 -4.93
C GLU A 161 9.72 -4.66 -3.54
N ALA A 162 10.31 -5.32 -2.54
CA ALA A 162 10.13 -4.93 -1.15
C ALA A 162 10.69 -3.53 -0.81
N GLN A 163 11.67 -3.02 -1.58
CA GLN A 163 12.21 -1.67 -1.42
C GLN A 163 11.14 -0.57 -1.63
N ASP A 164 10.05 -0.88 -2.34
CA ASP A 164 8.97 0.05 -2.62
C ASP A 164 7.83 0.02 -1.59
N LEU A 165 7.90 -0.88 -0.61
CA LEU A 165 6.88 -0.99 0.42
C LEU A 165 6.99 0.10 1.48
N SER A 166 5.83 0.64 1.89
CA SER A 166 5.72 1.50 3.07
C SER A 166 5.80 0.70 4.37
N SER A 167 6.06 1.39 5.49
CA SER A 167 6.04 0.76 6.82
C SER A 167 4.73 0.03 7.12
N LEU A 168 3.58 0.58 6.69
CA LEU A 168 2.27 -0.04 6.86
C LEU A 168 2.11 -1.31 6.02
N GLN A 169 2.59 -1.29 4.77
CA GLN A 169 2.60 -2.46 3.89
C GLN A 169 3.51 -3.58 4.44
N TYR A 170 4.67 -3.22 5.00
CA TYR A 170 5.51 -4.19 5.69
C TYR A 170 4.79 -4.83 6.89
N ARG A 171 4.11 -4.03 7.72
CA ARG A 171 3.31 -4.55 8.85
C ARG A 171 2.26 -5.55 8.36
N MET A 172 1.55 -5.23 7.29
CA MET A 172 0.57 -6.14 6.70
C MET A 172 1.21 -7.41 6.14
N ALA A 173 2.33 -7.31 5.40
CA ALA A 173 3.02 -8.47 4.83
C ALA A 173 3.53 -9.43 5.93
N ILE A 174 4.11 -8.88 7.01
CA ILE A 174 4.56 -9.65 8.17
C ILE A 174 3.38 -10.37 8.84
N LEU A 175 2.25 -9.68 9.02
CA LEU A 175 1.05 -10.30 9.60
C LEU A 175 0.47 -11.39 8.70
N ALA A 176 0.36 -11.12 7.40
CA ALA A 176 -0.13 -12.10 6.42
C ALA A 176 0.73 -13.36 6.39
N SER A 177 2.04 -13.23 6.52
CA SER A 177 3.02 -14.32 6.49
C SER A 177 3.32 -14.97 7.85
N SER A 178 2.66 -14.54 8.93
CA SER A 178 3.01 -14.95 10.31
C SER A 178 2.87 -16.45 10.59
N GLN A 179 2.16 -17.21 9.77
CA GLN A 179 2.05 -18.67 9.86
C GLN A 179 2.91 -19.40 8.83
N ALA A 180 3.60 -18.68 7.93
CA ALA A 180 4.45 -19.30 6.94
C ALA A 180 5.70 -19.90 7.61
N SER A 181 6.12 -21.09 7.16
CA SER A 181 7.37 -21.69 7.57
C SER A 181 8.60 -21.03 6.95
N GLU A 182 8.39 -20.44 5.75
CA GLU A 182 9.44 -19.76 4.99
C GLU A 182 8.91 -18.42 4.43
N VAL A 183 9.72 -17.37 4.60
CA VAL A 183 9.43 -16.04 4.06
C VAL A 183 10.61 -15.56 3.24
N TYR A 184 10.40 -15.30 1.97
CA TYR A 184 11.39 -14.75 1.05
C TYR A 184 11.03 -13.30 0.76
N ILE A 185 11.97 -12.38 0.95
CA ILE A 185 11.79 -10.96 0.67
C ILE A 185 12.83 -10.57 -0.37
N ALA A 186 12.37 -10.19 -1.55
CA ALA A 186 13.19 -9.75 -2.66
C ALA A 186 13.03 -8.26 -2.92
N GLY A 187 14.12 -7.61 -3.29
CA GLY A 187 14.12 -6.19 -3.63
C GLY A 187 15.52 -5.72 -4.01
N ASP A 188 15.57 -4.52 -4.57
CA ASP A 188 16.79 -3.86 -5.03
C ASP A 188 16.74 -2.40 -4.57
N ASP A 189 17.53 -2.05 -3.57
CA ASP A 189 17.54 -0.70 -2.98
C ASP A 189 18.05 0.36 -3.95
N ASP A 190 18.89 0.01 -4.93
CA ASP A 190 19.32 0.91 -6.02
C ASP A 190 18.16 1.27 -6.98
N GLN A 191 17.08 0.48 -7.00
CA GLN A 191 15.87 0.74 -7.78
C GLN A 191 14.74 1.41 -6.99
N ALA A 192 14.96 1.78 -5.73
CA ALA A 192 13.95 2.42 -4.90
C ALA A 192 13.65 3.85 -5.35
N ILE A 193 12.50 4.06 -5.99
CA ILE A 193 12.08 5.36 -6.53
C ILE A 193 10.83 5.94 -5.86
N PHE A 194 10.14 5.18 -5.00
CA PHE A 194 8.88 5.57 -4.38
C PHE A 194 9.02 6.13 -2.95
N GLY A 195 10.23 6.57 -2.54
CA GLY A 195 10.44 7.20 -1.23
C GLY A 195 9.53 8.42 -1.00
N TRP A 196 9.26 9.21 -2.04
CA TRP A 196 8.33 10.34 -2.01
C TRP A 196 6.86 9.92 -1.78
N ALA A 197 6.52 8.68 -2.06
CA ALA A 197 5.21 8.07 -1.84
C ALA A 197 5.12 7.24 -0.55
N GLY A 198 6.18 7.26 0.28
CA GLY A 198 6.18 6.61 1.58
C GLY A 198 6.87 5.25 1.64
N ALA A 199 7.57 4.83 0.58
CA ALA A 199 8.43 3.64 0.63
C ALA A 199 9.50 3.76 1.72
N ASP A 200 9.75 2.68 2.45
CA ASP A 200 10.67 2.63 3.58
C ASP A 200 11.86 1.70 3.27
N VAL A 201 12.78 2.21 2.47
CA VAL A 201 14.00 1.48 2.07
C VAL A 201 14.86 1.10 3.29
N ASN A 202 14.91 1.96 4.31
CA ASN A 202 15.67 1.66 5.52
C ASN A 202 15.11 0.44 6.24
N LYS A 203 13.80 0.26 6.23
CA LYS A 203 13.16 -0.92 6.77
C LYS A 203 13.53 -2.17 5.97
N PHE A 204 13.55 -2.09 4.63
CA PHE A 204 14.02 -3.17 3.77
C PHE A 204 15.44 -3.59 4.12
N LEU A 205 16.37 -2.64 4.18
CA LEU A 205 17.78 -2.90 4.49
C LEU A 205 18.00 -3.45 5.91
N SER A 206 17.14 -3.12 6.86
CA SER A 206 17.22 -3.54 8.27
C SER A 206 16.58 -4.90 8.56
N LEU A 207 15.96 -5.54 7.57
CA LEU A 207 15.34 -6.85 7.75
C LEU A 207 16.38 -7.88 8.22
N LYS A 208 15.98 -8.69 9.19
CA LYS A 208 16.81 -9.78 9.74
C LYS A 208 16.53 -11.07 8.96
N GLY A 209 17.58 -11.84 8.71
CA GLY A 209 17.48 -13.12 7.99
C GLY A 209 18.74 -13.44 7.21
N ASP A 210 18.73 -14.56 6.53
CA ASP A 210 19.80 -14.96 5.62
C ASP A 210 19.76 -14.10 4.37
N LYS A 211 20.82 -13.30 4.14
CA LYS A 211 20.91 -12.42 2.98
C LYS A 211 21.67 -13.11 1.85
N ARG A 212 21.09 -13.06 0.66
CA ARG A 212 21.73 -13.52 -0.59
C ARG A 212 21.69 -12.39 -1.60
N ILE A 213 22.84 -12.08 -2.18
CA ILE A 213 22.95 -11.10 -3.26
C ILE A 213 22.97 -11.87 -4.58
N LEU A 214 22.17 -11.44 -5.54
CA LEU A 214 22.19 -11.95 -6.91
C LEU A 214 23.17 -11.10 -7.72
N PRO A 215 24.38 -11.60 -8.03
CA PRO A 215 25.46 -10.79 -8.61
C PRO A 215 25.28 -10.51 -10.10
N GLN A 216 24.35 -11.20 -10.76
CA GLN A 216 24.14 -11.10 -12.20
C GLN A 216 22.78 -10.48 -12.52
N SER A 217 22.80 -9.35 -13.22
CA SER A 217 21.60 -8.78 -13.84
C SER A 217 21.31 -9.45 -15.18
N PHE A 218 20.04 -9.76 -15.43
CA PHE A 218 19.54 -10.30 -16.70
C PHE A 218 18.74 -9.26 -17.51
N ARG A 219 18.90 -7.98 -17.18
CA ARG A 219 18.30 -6.84 -17.89
C ARG A 219 19.25 -6.26 -18.92
#